data_f5329a981e4a8c7cfac5744bc14985f1
#
_entry.id   f5329a981e4a8c7cfac5744bc14985f1
#
_cell.length_a   1.000
_cell.length_b   1.000
_cell.length_c   1.000
_cell.angle_alpha   90.00
_cell.angle_beta   90.00
_cell.angle_gamma   90.00
#
_symmetry.space_group_name_H-M   'P 1'
#
loop_
_entity.id
_entity.type
_entity.pdbx_description
1 polymer ?
#
loop_
_entity_poly.entity_id
_entity_poly.type
_entity_poly.pdbx_seq_one_letter_code
_entity_poly.pdbx_strand_id
1 'polypeptide(L)'
;CVTRRQRQMCIRDSYRGGGRQSARETASRVAAGAIAKKVLGIKLGKKYNVVGAVTQLGILGCNLKNWNDKFIRKNKLFCPDKSILKLWEKYLLSIRKSGSSCGAVIEVRARGIPVGLGAPIYSKLDMDLAAAMMSINAVKGVNIGSGMNSAQLTGEQNSDEMSKKGKSTLFKSNNAGGILGGISSGQEIILSFAVKPTSSILTKRKTIDKFGKNTSISVKGRHDPCVGIRAVPIGEAMMNCVLLDHFLMHNAQCKN
;
A
#
# COMPACT_ATOMS: atom_id res chain seq x y z
N CYS A 1 13.44 -5.89 30.11
CA CYS A 1 13.39 -5.02 28.92
C CYS A 1 12.39 -5.46 27.83
N VAL A 2 12.03 -6.74 27.79
CA VAL A 2 10.99 -7.32 26.90
C VAL A 2 9.60 -6.73 27.21
N THR A 3 9.41 -6.25 28.42
CA THR A 3 8.13 -5.83 28.97
C THR A 3 7.63 -4.44 28.47
N ARG A 4 8.51 -3.53 28.02
CA ARG A 4 8.07 -2.17 27.66
C ARG A 4 7.36 -2.09 26.30
N ARG A 5 7.86 -2.82 25.29
CA ARG A 5 7.23 -2.87 23.97
C ARG A 5 5.98 -3.76 23.95
N GLN A 6 5.99 -4.88 24.65
CA GLN A 6 4.81 -5.74 24.75
C GLN A 6 3.69 -5.08 25.60
N ARG A 7 4.03 -4.29 26.61
CA ARG A 7 3.04 -3.48 27.36
C ARG A 7 2.38 -2.40 26.52
N GLN A 8 3.10 -1.85 25.53
CA GLN A 8 2.51 -0.91 24.58
C GLN A 8 1.63 -1.61 23.53
N MET A 9 1.93 -2.88 23.19
CA MET A 9 1.25 -3.56 22.09
C MET A 9 -0.11 -4.17 22.43
N CYS A 10 -0.36 -4.63 23.65
CA CYS A 10 -1.56 -5.44 23.91
C CYS A 10 -2.35 -5.08 25.17
N ILE A 11 -1.76 -4.44 26.17
CA ILE A 11 -2.39 -4.40 27.50
C ILE A 11 -2.67 -2.98 28.00
N ARG A 12 -1.84 -2.00 27.60
CA ARG A 12 -1.89 -0.66 28.21
C ARG A 12 -2.95 0.26 27.63
N ASP A 13 -3.23 0.15 26.33
CA ASP A 13 -4.14 1.08 25.65
C ASP A 13 -5.59 0.59 25.62
N SER A 14 -5.81 -0.71 25.61
CA SER A 14 -7.12 -1.33 25.79
C SER A 14 -6.98 -2.85 25.85
N TYR A 15 -7.19 -3.44 27.01
CA TYR A 15 -7.23 -4.90 27.16
C TYR A 15 -8.40 -5.54 26.38
N ARG A 16 -9.38 -4.75 25.95
CA ARG A 16 -10.50 -5.15 25.10
C ARG A 16 -10.22 -4.97 23.61
N GLY A 17 -8.99 -4.55 23.23
CA GLY A 17 -8.60 -4.23 21.88
C GLY A 17 -9.00 -2.81 21.45
N GLY A 18 -8.41 -2.30 20.38
CA GLY A 18 -8.74 -0.98 19.82
C GLY A 18 -7.87 0.17 20.34
N GLY A 19 -6.73 -0.10 20.96
CA GLY A 19 -5.74 0.91 21.32
C GLY A 19 -5.10 1.61 20.10
N ARG A 20 -4.18 2.54 20.34
CA ARG A 20 -3.50 3.35 19.29
C ARG A 20 -2.83 2.54 18.20
N GLN A 21 -2.50 1.29 18.46
CA GLN A 21 -1.92 0.36 17.47
C GLN A 21 -2.96 -0.42 16.67
N SER A 22 -4.25 -0.20 16.98
CA SER A 22 -5.33 -0.77 16.20
C SER A 22 -5.43 -0.09 14.84
N ALA A 23 -5.73 -0.87 13.80
CA ALA A 23 -6.01 -0.34 12.48
C ALA A 23 -7.19 0.67 12.43
N ARG A 24 -7.90 0.90 13.52
CA ARG A 24 -8.94 1.94 13.62
C ARG A 24 -8.39 3.35 13.44
N GLU A 25 -7.14 3.61 13.83
CA GLU A 25 -6.50 4.92 13.62
C GLU A 25 -6.43 5.30 12.14
N THR A 26 -6.39 4.31 11.22
CA THR A 26 -6.32 4.56 9.78
C THR A 26 -7.56 5.27 9.22
N ALA A 27 -8.68 5.29 9.94
CA ALA A 27 -9.86 6.07 9.55
C ALA A 27 -9.54 7.57 9.44
N SER A 28 -8.74 8.12 10.38
CA SER A 28 -8.27 9.52 10.30
C SER A 28 -7.33 9.76 9.13
N ARG A 29 -6.48 8.79 8.79
CA ARG A 29 -5.60 8.86 7.61
C ARG A 29 -6.43 8.92 6.32
N VAL A 30 -7.48 8.11 6.21
CA VAL A 30 -8.38 8.13 5.05
C VAL A 30 -9.10 9.47 4.93
N ALA A 31 -9.53 10.06 6.04
CA ALA A 31 -10.13 11.39 6.05
C ALA A 31 -9.15 12.47 5.57
N ALA A 32 -7.90 12.47 6.08
CA ALA A 32 -6.85 13.38 5.62
C ALA A 32 -6.53 13.18 4.13
N GLY A 33 -6.40 11.93 3.70
CA GLY A 33 -6.16 11.58 2.30
C GLY A 33 -7.27 12.01 1.35
N ALA A 34 -8.53 12.03 1.80
CA ALA A 34 -9.65 12.55 1.01
C ALA A 34 -9.53 14.07 0.79
N ILE A 35 -9.10 14.82 1.79
CA ILE A 35 -8.82 16.26 1.67
C ILE A 35 -7.65 16.48 0.70
N ALA A 36 -6.55 15.75 0.89
CA ALA A 36 -5.37 15.81 0.03
C ALA A 36 -5.73 15.52 -1.44
N LYS A 37 -6.50 14.46 -1.68
CA LYS A 37 -7.00 14.11 -3.01
C LYS A 37 -7.81 15.23 -3.65
N LYS A 38 -8.68 15.89 -2.89
CA LYS A 38 -9.50 17.01 -3.37
C LYS A 38 -8.63 18.20 -3.76
N VAL A 39 -7.65 18.56 -2.93
CA VAL A 39 -6.73 19.66 -3.20
C VAL A 39 -5.89 19.38 -4.45
N LEU A 40 -5.28 18.21 -4.56
CA LEU A 40 -4.49 17.80 -5.73
C LEU A 40 -5.37 17.74 -6.99
N GLY A 41 -6.60 17.26 -6.90
CA GLY A 41 -7.55 17.26 -8.01
C GLY A 41 -7.87 18.67 -8.54
N ILE A 42 -7.99 19.67 -7.65
CA ILE A 42 -8.18 21.06 -8.02
C ILE A 42 -6.90 21.63 -8.68
N LYS A 43 -5.73 21.34 -8.12
CA LYS A 43 -4.46 21.91 -8.56
C LYS A 43 -3.89 21.25 -9.83
N LEU A 44 -4.02 19.92 -9.96
CA LEU A 44 -3.46 19.14 -11.07
C LEU A 44 -4.50 18.83 -12.16
N GLY A 45 -5.77 19.06 -11.88
CA GLY A 45 -6.86 18.90 -12.83
C GLY A 45 -7.28 17.46 -13.09
N LYS A 46 -8.06 17.24 -14.16
CA LYS A 46 -8.73 15.96 -14.48
C LYS A 46 -7.80 14.77 -14.74
N LYS A 47 -6.52 15.02 -15.03
CA LYS A 47 -5.53 13.93 -15.26
C LYS A 47 -5.07 13.27 -13.96
N TYR A 48 -5.20 13.99 -12.82
CA TYR A 48 -4.82 13.46 -11.53
C TYR A 48 -5.78 12.36 -11.07
N ASN A 49 -5.23 11.20 -10.78
CA ASN A 49 -5.99 10.08 -10.24
C ASN A 49 -5.10 9.15 -9.42
N VAL A 50 -5.57 8.72 -8.26
CA VAL A 50 -4.92 7.68 -7.44
C VAL A 50 -5.88 6.52 -7.29
N VAL A 51 -5.42 5.33 -7.65
CA VAL A 51 -6.20 4.09 -7.61
C VAL A 51 -5.37 2.99 -6.96
N GLY A 52 -5.92 2.37 -5.93
CA GLY A 52 -5.36 1.19 -5.29
C GLY A 52 -6.14 -0.07 -5.63
N ALA A 53 -5.44 -1.19 -5.69
CA ALA A 53 -6.03 -2.51 -5.91
C ALA A 53 -5.30 -3.58 -5.11
N VAL A 54 -5.98 -4.67 -4.79
CA VAL A 54 -5.33 -5.90 -4.32
C VAL A 54 -4.79 -6.62 -5.56
N THR A 55 -3.48 -6.86 -5.62
CA THR A 55 -2.84 -7.56 -6.74
C THR A 55 -2.50 -9.01 -6.41
N GLN A 56 -2.42 -9.33 -5.14
CA GLN A 56 -2.24 -10.72 -4.67
C GLN A 56 -3.00 -10.95 -3.38
N LEU A 57 -3.66 -12.09 -3.29
CA LEU A 57 -4.41 -12.54 -2.12
C LEU A 57 -3.87 -13.91 -1.67
N GLY A 58 -3.13 -13.93 -0.56
CA GLY A 58 -2.38 -15.11 -0.15
C GLY A 58 -1.41 -15.55 -1.24
N ILE A 59 -1.60 -16.75 -1.79
CA ILE A 59 -0.78 -17.31 -2.88
C ILE A 59 -1.28 -16.97 -4.29
N LEU A 60 -2.44 -16.33 -4.40
CA LEU A 60 -3.12 -16.09 -5.67
C LEU A 60 -2.86 -14.67 -6.16
N GLY A 61 -1.97 -14.50 -7.15
CA GLY A 61 -1.74 -13.23 -7.85
C GLY A 61 -2.72 -13.00 -9.00
N CYS A 62 -3.03 -11.74 -9.30
CA CYS A 62 -3.79 -11.36 -10.50
C CYS A 62 -2.86 -11.10 -11.70
N ASN A 63 -3.44 -11.07 -12.90
CA ASN A 63 -2.71 -10.63 -14.08
C ASN A 63 -2.82 -9.09 -14.21
N LEU A 64 -1.71 -8.39 -13.99
CA LEU A 64 -1.65 -6.92 -14.06
C LEU A 64 -1.94 -6.36 -15.46
N LYS A 65 -1.84 -7.18 -16.52
CA LYS A 65 -2.26 -6.78 -17.87
C LYS A 65 -3.77 -6.55 -17.98
N ASN A 66 -4.55 -7.18 -17.08
CA ASN A 66 -6.01 -7.05 -17.01
C ASN A 66 -6.45 -5.92 -16.07
N TRP A 67 -5.55 -5.00 -15.69
CA TRP A 67 -5.87 -3.91 -14.76
C TRP A 67 -7.01 -3.02 -15.29
N ASN A 68 -8.07 -2.88 -14.48
CA ASN A 68 -9.25 -2.11 -14.84
C ASN A 68 -9.74 -1.26 -13.65
N ASP A 69 -9.49 0.05 -13.70
CA ASP A 69 -9.86 1.01 -12.64
C ASP A 69 -11.36 1.00 -12.35
N LYS A 70 -12.20 0.90 -13.40
CA LYS A 70 -13.66 0.88 -13.23
C LYS A 70 -14.14 -0.38 -12.53
N PHE A 71 -13.48 -1.51 -12.81
CA PHE A 71 -13.81 -2.79 -12.20
C PHE A 71 -13.37 -2.86 -10.73
N ILE A 72 -12.20 -2.29 -10.36
CA ILE A 72 -11.72 -2.22 -8.99
C ILE A 72 -12.79 -1.64 -8.06
N ARG A 73 -13.45 -0.56 -8.47
CA ARG A 73 -14.47 0.13 -7.65
C ARG A 73 -15.82 -0.62 -7.59
N LYS A 74 -16.04 -1.58 -8.47
CA LYS A 74 -17.32 -2.32 -8.56
C LYS A 74 -17.33 -3.63 -7.76
N ASN A 75 -16.19 -4.09 -7.27
CA ASN A 75 -16.11 -5.33 -6.49
C ASN A 75 -15.59 -5.09 -5.07
N LYS A 76 -16.03 -5.92 -4.13
CA LYS A 76 -15.72 -5.80 -2.69
C LYS A 76 -14.28 -6.13 -2.33
N LEU A 77 -13.52 -6.74 -3.22
CA LEU A 77 -12.13 -7.15 -2.99
C LEU A 77 -11.12 -6.17 -3.58
N PHE A 78 -11.57 -5.10 -4.23
CA PHE A 78 -10.71 -4.18 -4.98
C PHE A 78 -9.80 -4.91 -5.97
N CYS A 79 -10.31 -6.00 -6.56
CA CYS A 79 -9.61 -6.81 -7.55
C CYS A 79 -9.55 -6.07 -8.89
N PRO A 80 -8.37 -5.92 -9.54
CA PRO A 80 -8.25 -5.25 -10.82
C PRO A 80 -8.59 -6.18 -12.01
N ASP A 81 -8.57 -7.49 -11.80
CA ASP A 81 -8.72 -8.53 -12.82
C ASP A 81 -10.02 -9.34 -12.60
N LYS A 82 -10.97 -9.21 -13.54
CA LYS A 82 -12.26 -9.90 -13.47
C LYS A 82 -12.11 -11.43 -13.51
N SER A 83 -11.08 -11.95 -14.18
CA SER A 83 -10.91 -13.40 -14.39
C SER A 83 -10.65 -14.16 -13.10
N ILE A 84 -9.93 -13.55 -12.14
CA ILE A 84 -9.53 -14.22 -10.89
C ILE A 84 -10.50 -13.99 -9.73
N LEU A 85 -11.45 -13.06 -9.84
CA LEU A 85 -12.29 -12.63 -8.72
C LEU A 85 -13.03 -13.79 -8.05
N LYS A 86 -13.65 -14.66 -8.83
CA LYS A 86 -14.38 -15.84 -8.29
C LYS A 86 -13.46 -16.81 -7.53
N LEU A 87 -12.22 -16.96 -7.99
CA LEU A 87 -11.23 -17.80 -7.31
C LEU A 87 -10.82 -17.19 -5.97
N TRP A 88 -10.63 -15.86 -5.92
CA TRP A 88 -10.33 -15.15 -4.67
C TRP A 88 -11.48 -15.25 -3.67
N GLU A 89 -12.72 -15.12 -4.10
CA GLU A 89 -13.89 -15.28 -3.24
C GLU A 89 -13.94 -16.69 -2.62
N LYS A 90 -13.72 -17.74 -3.43
CA LYS A 90 -13.65 -19.12 -2.94
C LYS A 90 -12.50 -19.31 -1.94
N TYR A 91 -11.33 -18.76 -2.24
CA TYR A 91 -10.16 -18.82 -1.37
C TYR A 91 -10.42 -18.14 -0.02
N LEU A 92 -10.98 -16.94 0.00
CA LEU A 92 -11.34 -16.25 1.25
C LEU A 92 -12.37 -17.04 2.09
N LEU A 93 -13.34 -17.66 1.43
CA LEU A 93 -14.31 -18.52 2.12
C LEU A 93 -13.64 -19.74 2.76
N SER A 94 -12.67 -20.36 2.09
CA SER A 94 -11.91 -21.50 2.66
C SER A 94 -11.07 -21.06 3.86
N ILE A 95 -10.36 -19.93 3.76
CA ILE A 95 -9.58 -19.34 4.87
C ILE A 95 -10.48 -19.01 6.07
N ARG A 96 -11.66 -18.43 5.82
CA ARG A 96 -12.64 -18.14 6.88
C ARG A 96 -13.15 -19.42 7.55
N LYS A 97 -13.47 -20.45 6.77
CA LYS A 97 -13.94 -21.75 7.30
C LYS A 97 -12.87 -22.44 8.16
N SER A 98 -11.60 -22.33 7.80
CA SER A 98 -10.50 -22.88 8.60
C SER A 98 -10.18 -22.06 9.86
N GLY A 99 -10.85 -20.92 10.08
CA GLY A 99 -10.56 -20.02 11.21
C GLY A 99 -9.19 -19.36 11.14
N SER A 100 -8.60 -19.28 9.93
CA SER A 100 -7.28 -18.70 9.65
C SER A 100 -7.38 -17.33 9.00
N SER A 101 -6.24 -16.80 8.55
CA SER A 101 -6.14 -15.53 7.82
C SER A 101 -5.08 -15.63 6.73
N CYS A 102 -5.16 -14.76 5.71
CA CYS A 102 -4.17 -14.64 4.67
C CYS A 102 -3.67 -13.20 4.54
N GLY A 103 -2.46 -13.04 3.99
CA GLY A 103 -1.91 -11.74 3.61
C GLY A 103 -2.39 -11.31 2.23
N ALA A 104 -1.97 -10.10 1.83
CA ALA A 104 -2.22 -9.56 0.51
C ALA A 104 -1.09 -8.65 0.07
N VAL A 105 -0.94 -8.45 -1.23
CA VAL A 105 -0.17 -7.36 -1.83
C VAL A 105 -1.17 -6.36 -2.39
N ILE A 106 -0.94 -5.10 -2.08
CA ILE A 106 -1.72 -3.98 -2.58
C ILE A 106 -0.81 -3.15 -3.48
N GLU A 107 -1.30 -2.77 -4.65
CA GLU A 107 -0.62 -1.83 -5.53
C GLU A 107 -1.44 -0.54 -5.62
N VAL A 108 -0.75 0.60 -5.50
CA VAL A 108 -1.33 1.93 -5.64
C VAL A 108 -0.65 2.64 -6.79
N ARG A 109 -1.46 3.16 -7.71
CA ARG A 109 -1.02 3.90 -8.88
C ARG A 109 -1.48 5.34 -8.81
N ALA A 110 -0.55 6.29 -9.02
CA ALA A 110 -0.85 7.70 -9.12
C ALA A 110 -0.52 8.24 -10.51
N ARG A 111 -1.50 8.83 -11.18
CA ARG A 111 -1.41 9.40 -12.54
C ARG A 111 -1.57 10.91 -12.51
N GLY A 112 -1.01 11.56 -13.52
CA GLY A 112 -1.11 13.01 -13.67
C GLY A 112 -0.24 13.79 -12.68
N ILE A 113 0.83 13.17 -12.21
CA ILE A 113 1.82 13.79 -11.33
C ILE A 113 2.80 14.59 -12.20
N PRO A 114 3.07 15.86 -11.87
CA PRO A 114 4.06 16.65 -12.59
C PRO A 114 5.48 16.10 -12.38
N VAL A 115 6.38 16.43 -13.31
CA VAL A 115 7.82 16.21 -13.14
C VAL A 115 8.34 17.13 -12.04
N GLY A 116 9.29 16.64 -11.23
CA GLY A 116 10.03 17.50 -10.31
C GLY A 116 9.58 17.46 -8.86
N LEU A 117 8.59 16.64 -8.49
CA LEU A 117 8.21 16.47 -7.07
C LEU A 117 9.22 15.57 -6.37
N GLY A 118 9.70 16.00 -5.22
CA GLY A 118 10.69 15.31 -4.41
C GLY A 118 12.04 16.05 -4.39
N ALA A 119 13.02 15.45 -3.75
CA ALA A 119 14.36 15.97 -3.63
C ALA A 119 15.41 14.83 -3.78
N PRO A 120 16.66 15.13 -4.18
CA PRO A 120 17.63 14.08 -4.50
C PRO A 120 18.30 13.44 -3.29
N ILE A 121 18.32 14.09 -2.12
CA ILE A 121 19.07 13.64 -0.94
C ILE A 121 18.14 13.45 0.26
N TYR A 122 17.52 14.51 0.74
CA TYR A 122 16.56 14.52 1.83
C TYR A 122 15.16 14.64 1.26
N SER A 123 14.16 14.03 1.89
CA SER A 123 12.76 14.04 1.40
C SER A 123 12.65 13.55 -0.05
N LYS A 124 13.34 12.44 -0.34
CA LYS A 124 13.13 11.73 -1.61
C LYS A 124 11.70 11.24 -1.67
N LEU A 125 11.05 11.42 -2.82
CA LEU A 125 9.65 11.03 -2.98
C LEU A 125 9.42 9.52 -2.75
N ASP A 126 10.33 8.67 -3.23
CA ASP A 126 10.30 7.22 -2.99
C ASP A 126 10.47 6.87 -1.51
N MET A 127 11.38 7.55 -0.81
CA MET A 127 11.61 7.36 0.62
C MET A 127 10.36 7.71 1.43
N ASP A 128 9.77 8.88 1.20
CA ASP A 128 8.60 9.36 1.96
C ASP A 128 7.36 8.51 1.66
N LEU A 129 7.16 8.10 0.41
CA LEU A 129 6.12 7.14 0.04
C LEU A 129 6.31 5.79 0.72
N ALA A 130 7.54 5.26 0.72
CA ALA A 130 7.85 4.00 1.40
C ALA A 130 7.63 4.09 2.92
N ALA A 131 8.08 5.18 3.55
CA ALA A 131 7.89 5.43 4.97
C ALA A 131 6.39 5.53 5.31
N ALA A 132 5.61 6.25 4.51
CA ALA A 132 4.16 6.38 4.68
C ALA A 132 3.45 5.02 4.61
N MET A 133 3.77 4.18 3.62
CA MET A 133 3.20 2.84 3.50
C MET A 133 3.65 1.90 4.61
N MET A 134 4.94 1.93 5.00
CA MET A 134 5.44 1.13 6.13
C MET A 134 4.81 1.53 7.46
N SER A 135 4.31 2.75 7.60
CA SER A 135 3.59 3.20 8.79
C SER A 135 2.19 2.60 8.93
N ILE A 136 1.63 2.00 7.86
CA ILE A 136 0.32 1.34 7.88
C ILE A 136 0.43 0.04 8.68
N ASN A 137 -0.54 -0.19 9.57
CA ASN A 137 -0.58 -1.39 10.40
C ASN A 137 -0.51 -2.67 9.54
N ALA A 138 0.30 -3.63 9.98
CA ALA A 138 0.53 -4.92 9.33
C ALA A 138 1.30 -4.90 8.00
N VAL A 139 1.73 -3.76 7.48
CA VAL A 139 2.65 -3.70 6.33
C VAL A 139 4.03 -4.23 6.74
N LYS A 140 4.66 -5.00 5.84
CA LYS A 140 5.95 -5.67 6.05
C LYS A 140 6.94 -5.50 4.90
N GLY A 141 6.53 -4.91 3.81
CA GLY A 141 7.40 -4.63 2.68
C GLY A 141 6.76 -3.61 1.76
N VAL A 142 7.58 -2.82 1.09
CA VAL A 142 7.18 -1.82 0.10
C VAL A 142 8.10 -1.96 -1.10
N ASN A 143 7.55 -1.89 -2.29
CA ASN A 143 8.27 -1.83 -3.55
C ASN A 143 7.81 -0.61 -4.36
N ILE A 144 8.73 -0.01 -5.11
CA ILE A 144 8.46 1.08 -6.06
C ILE A 144 8.92 0.60 -7.43
N GLY A 145 8.05 0.73 -8.43
CA GLY A 145 8.30 0.18 -9.76
C GLY A 145 8.55 -1.32 -9.73
N SER A 146 9.64 -1.77 -10.35
CA SER A 146 10.07 -3.17 -10.35
C SER A 146 10.50 -3.69 -8.97
N GLY A 147 10.76 -2.79 -8.00
CA GLY A 147 11.07 -3.14 -6.61
C GLY A 147 12.21 -4.14 -6.49
N MET A 148 12.02 -5.22 -5.72
CA MET A 148 13.03 -6.26 -5.52
C MET A 148 13.45 -6.98 -6.81
N ASN A 149 12.58 -7.02 -7.83
CA ASN A 149 12.89 -7.63 -9.11
C ASN A 149 14.01 -6.89 -9.86
N SER A 150 14.23 -5.61 -9.58
CA SER A 150 15.31 -4.81 -10.20
C SER A 150 16.69 -5.44 -9.98
N ALA A 151 16.89 -6.15 -8.88
CA ALA A 151 18.15 -6.84 -8.59
C ALA A 151 18.48 -7.99 -9.57
N GLN A 152 17.49 -8.45 -10.34
CA GLN A 152 17.64 -9.54 -11.32
C GLN A 152 17.78 -9.02 -12.75
N LEU A 153 17.63 -7.70 -12.96
CA LEU A 153 17.68 -7.08 -14.27
C LEU A 153 19.09 -6.57 -14.58
N THR A 154 19.46 -6.60 -15.88
CA THR A 154 20.63 -5.86 -16.35
C THR A 154 20.32 -4.37 -16.45
N GLY A 155 21.35 -3.52 -16.62
CA GLY A 155 21.16 -2.08 -16.76
C GLY A 155 20.24 -1.73 -17.94
N GLU A 156 20.39 -2.40 -19.06
CA GLU A 156 19.56 -2.21 -20.26
C GLU A 156 18.11 -2.62 -20.03
N GLN A 157 17.89 -3.74 -19.32
CA GLN A 157 16.54 -4.24 -19.01
C GLN A 157 15.81 -3.35 -18.01
N ASN A 158 16.54 -2.75 -17.07
CA ASN A 158 15.98 -1.88 -16.06
C ASN A 158 15.82 -0.43 -16.56
N SER A 159 16.47 -0.05 -17.66
CA SER A 159 16.40 1.29 -18.21
C SER A 159 15.02 1.60 -18.78
N ASP A 160 14.43 2.73 -18.34
CA ASP A 160 13.19 3.26 -18.90
C ASP A 160 13.50 4.18 -20.08
N GLU A 161 13.66 3.58 -21.26
CA GLU A 161 13.98 4.30 -22.49
C GLU A 161 12.88 5.30 -22.85
N MET A 162 13.32 6.47 -23.31
CA MET A 162 12.45 7.56 -23.72
C MET A 162 12.56 7.82 -25.23
N SER A 163 11.46 8.21 -25.84
CA SER A 163 11.41 8.69 -27.22
C SER A 163 10.53 9.93 -27.32
N LYS A 164 10.82 10.77 -28.31
CA LYS A 164 10.01 11.97 -28.59
C LYS A 164 8.86 11.61 -29.51
N LYS A 165 7.62 11.97 -29.15
CA LYS A 165 6.43 11.84 -29.98
C LYS A 165 5.74 13.21 -30.08
N GLY A 166 6.04 13.96 -31.13
CA GLY A 166 5.58 15.36 -31.27
C GLY A 166 6.13 16.24 -30.16
N LYS A 167 5.24 16.86 -29.35
CA LYS A 167 5.61 17.69 -28.19
C LYS A 167 5.70 16.89 -26.88
N SER A 168 5.36 15.59 -26.88
CA SER A 168 5.34 14.77 -25.67
C SER A 168 6.48 13.76 -25.65
N THR A 169 6.93 13.41 -24.44
CA THR A 169 7.85 12.32 -24.17
C THR A 169 7.05 11.01 -24.03
N LEU A 170 7.46 9.97 -24.71
CA LEU A 170 6.93 8.62 -24.58
C LEU A 170 7.98 7.75 -23.90
N PHE A 171 7.60 7.11 -22.81
CA PHE A 171 8.41 6.10 -22.14
C PHE A 171 8.03 4.72 -22.65
N LYS A 172 9.01 3.85 -22.89
CA LYS A 172 8.78 2.47 -23.34
C LYS A 172 8.45 1.52 -22.19
N SER A 173 8.93 1.83 -20.99
CA SER A 173 8.74 1.07 -19.75
C SER A 173 8.59 1.99 -18.56
N ASN A 174 8.32 1.44 -17.37
CA ASN A 174 8.25 2.19 -16.12
C ASN A 174 8.79 1.33 -14.95
N ASN A 175 10.02 0.84 -15.13
CA ASN A 175 10.70 0.00 -14.15
C ASN A 175 11.02 0.79 -12.87
N ALA A 176 11.35 2.07 -13.01
CA ALA A 176 11.58 2.98 -11.88
C ALA A 176 10.30 3.37 -11.12
N GLY A 177 9.10 3.00 -11.65
CA GLY A 177 7.83 3.31 -11.00
C GLY A 177 7.53 4.79 -10.91
N GLY A 178 7.95 5.59 -11.91
CA GLY A 178 7.67 7.03 -12.00
C GLY A 178 8.55 7.92 -11.14
N ILE A 179 9.58 7.37 -10.48
CA ILE A 179 10.48 8.12 -9.58
C ILE A 179 11.92 7.75 -9.93
N LEU A 180 12.73 8.75 -10.26
CA LEU A 180 14.15 8.63 -10.54
C LEU A 180 14.96 9.58 -9.66
N GLY A 181 15.97 9.09 -8.97
CA GLY A 181 16.79 9.90 -8.07
C GLY A 181 16.00 10.55 -6.92
N GLY A 182 14.84 10.00 -6.54
CA GLY A 182 13.96 10.57 -5.52
C GLY A 182 12.99 11.64 -6.03
N ILE A 183 12.92 11.84 -7.36
CA ILE A 183 12.15 12.91 -8.00
C ILE A 183 11.19 12.30 -9.02
N SER A 184 9.95 12.80 -9.09
CA SER A 184 8.94 12.31 -10.05
C SER A 184 9.35 12.59 -11.49
N SER A 185 9.24 11.59 -12.35
CA SER A 185 9.57 11.64 -13.79
C SER A 185 8.42 12.11 -14.69
N GLY A 186 7.23 12.28 -14.13
CA GLY A 186 6.00 12.54 -14.90
C GLY A 186 5.28 11.27 -15.40
N GLN A 187 5.89 10.09 -15.22
CA GLN A 187 5.24 8.81 -15.44
C GLN A 187 4.25 8.49 -14.31
N GLU A 188 3.45 7.44 -14.51
CA GLU A 188 2.62 6.88 -13.44
C GLU A 188 3.50 6.44 -12.27
N ILE A 189 3.21 6.91 -11.06
CA ILE A 189 3.87 6.40 -9.87
C ILE A 189 3.22 5.08 -9.51
N ILE A 190 4.04 4.02 -9.46
CA ILE A 190 3.62 2.66 -9.13
C ILE A 190 4.31 2.23 -7.85
N LEU A 191 3.51 1.94 -6.83
CA LEU A 191 3.98 1.49 -5.53
C LEU A 191 3.16 0.28 -5.10
N SER A 192 3.82 -0.76 -4.59
CA SER A 192 3.15 -1.91 -3.98
C SER A 192 3.64 -2.15 -2.56
N PHE A 193 2.76 -2.69 -1.71
CA PHE A 193 3.11 -3.04 -0.34
C PHE A 193 2.44 -4.33 0.12
N ALA A 194 3.18 -5.09 0.93
CA ALA A 194 2.75 -6.38 1.45
C ALA A 194 2.14 -6.24 2.85
N VAL A 195 0.93 -6.72 3.03
CA VAL A 195 0.22 -6.78 4.31
C VAL A 195 0.24 -8.21 4.84
N LYS A 196 0.81 -8.40 6.03
CA LYS A 196 0.86 -9.73 6.65
C LYS A 196 -0.54 -10.22 7.05
N PRO A 197 -0.75 -11.54 7.17
CA PRO A 197 -1.96 -12.10 7.77
C PRO A 197 -2.18 -11.57 9.18
N THR A 198 -3.44 -11.41 9.60
CA THR A 198 -3.73 -11.07 11.01
C THR A 198 -3.35 -12.24 11.92
N SER A 199 -2.74 -11.92 13.05
CA SER A 199 -2.39 -12.92 14.09
C SER A 199 -3.59 -13.30 14.97
N SER A 200 -4.67 -12.53 14.94
CA SER A 200 -5.90 -12.81 15.69
C SER A 200 -6.74 -13.82 14.92
N ILE A 201 -6.51 -15.11 15.18
CA ILE A 201 -7.17 -16.24 14.50
C ILE A 201 -7.79 -17.20 15.50
N LEU A 202 -8.77 -17.98 15.05
CA LEU A 202 -9.44 -18.98 15.87
C LEU A 202 -8.59 -20.23 16.12
N THR A 203 -7.63 -20.51 15.25
CA THR A 203 -6.70 -21.63 15.38
C THR A 203 -5.81 -21.45 16.59
N LYS A 204 -5.73 -22.46 17.45
CA LYS A 204 -4.83 -22.47 18.63
C LYS A 204 -3.38 -22.28 18.22
N ARG A 205 -2.66 -21.39 18.95
CA ARG A 205 -1.24 -21.09 18.76
C ARG A 205 -0.49 -21.28 20.08
N LYS A 206 0.71 -21.85 19.98
CA LYS A 206 1.63 -21.96 21.11
C LYS A 206 2.14 -20.57 21.49
N THR A 207 2.21 -20.29 22.78
CA THR A 207 2.71 -19.04 23.37
C THR A 207 3.21 -19.30 24.78
N ILE A 208 3.61 -18.27 25.48
CA ILE A 208 3.95 -18.31 26.89
C ILE A 208 2.97 -17.42 27.69
N ASP A 209 2.67 -17.82 28.91
CA ASP A 209 1.87 -17.02 29.82
C ASP A 209 2.70 -15.88 30.46
N LYS A 210 2.07 -15.11 31.36
CA LYS A 210 2.72 -14.01 32.09
C LYS A 210 3.84 -14.46 33.04
N PHE A 211 3.92 -15.74 33.37
CA PHE A 211 4.94 -16.37 34.21
C PHE A 211 6.04 -17.08 33.40
N GLY A 212 6.00 -16.98 32.07
CA GLY A 212 6.96 -17.63 31.18
C GLY A 212 6.71 -19.10 30.92
N LYS A 213 5.57 -19.66 31.31
CA LYS A 213 5.21 -21.06 31.07
C LYS A 213 4.57 -21.26 29.69
N ASN A 214 4.90 -22.36 29.04
CA ASN A 214 4.32 -22.72 27.75
C ASN A 214 2.81 -22.91 27.88
N THR A 215 2.07 -22.26 26.99
CA THR A 215 0.60 -22.34 26.92
C THR A 215 0.12 -22.25 25.48
N SER A 216 -1.17 -22.27 25.26
CA SER A 216 -1.78 -22.05 23.95
C SER A 216 -2.88 -21.00 24.04
N ILE A 217 -2.97 -20.16 23.00
CA ILE A 217 -3.99 -19.14 22.89
C ILE A 217 -4.81 -19.32 21.61
N SER A 218 -6.09 -19.00 21.69
CA SER A 218 -7.00 -18.84 20.55
C SER A 218 -7.77 -17.55 20.76
N VAL A 219 -7.77 -16.67 19.76
CA VAL A 219 -8.45 -15.38 19.87
C VAL A 219 -9.87 -15.52 19.36
N LYS A 220 -10.83 -15.53 20.31
CA LYS A 220 -12.26 -15.54 19.98
C LYS A 220 -12.69 -14.13 19.54
N GLY A 221 -13.51 -14.06 18.49
CA GLY A 221 -14.06 -12.80 17.99
C GLY A 221 -14.31 -12.83 16.49
N ARG A 222 -14.85 -11.73 15.95
CA ARG A 222 -15.03 -11.53 14.52
C ARG A 222 -13.75 -10.94 13.94
N HIS A 223 -13.03 -11.70 13.15
CA HIS A 223 -11.82 -11.27 12.46
C HIS A 223 -12.02 -11.32 10.95
N ASP A 224 -11.44 -10.34 10.25
CA ASP A 224 -11.41 -10.36 8.79
C ASP A 224 -10.41 -11.44 8.32
N PRO A 225 -10.77 -12.29 7.36
CA PRO A 225 -9.86 -13.30 6.83
C PRO A 225 -8.65 -12.70 6.10
N CYS A 226 -8.79 -11.45 5.60
CA CYS A 226 -7.70 -10.69 5.01
C CYS A 226 -7.86 -9.20 5.28
N VAL A 227 -6.97 -8.62 6.07
CA VAL A 227 -6.97 -7.17 6.38
C VAL A 227 -6.43 -6.32 5.22
N GLY A 228 -5.71 -6.94 4.27
CA GLY A 228 -5.15 -6.24 3.11
C GLY A 228 -6.21 -5.59 2.22
N ILE A 229 -7.41 -6.17 2.13
CA ILE A 229 -8.52 -5.58 1.37
C ILE A 229 -8.87 -4.19 1.92
N ARG A 230 -8.84 -4.02 3.25
CA ARG A 230 -9.09 -2.73 3.90
C ARG A 230 -7.92 -1.76 3.80
N ALA A 231 -6.72 -2.26 3.50
CA ALA A 231 -5.53 -1.43 3.32
C ALA A 231 -5.54 -0.66 1.99
N VAL A 232 -6.37 -1.02 1.01
CA VAL A 232 -6.46 -0.33 -0.28
C VAL A 232 -6.80 1.15 -0.12
N PRO A 233 -7.93 1.56 0.50
CA PRO A 233 -8.23 2.98 0.68
C PRO A 233 -7.21 3.70 1.58
N ILE A 234 -6.55 2.99 2.49
CA ILE A 234 -5.52 3.57 3.35
C ILE A 234 -4.27 3.89 2.52
N GLY A 235 -3.84 2.98 1.65
CA GLY A 235 -2.72 3.18 0.73
C GLY A 235 -2.98 4.35 -0.24
N GLU A 236 -4.19 4.43 -0.80
CA GLU A 236 -4.59 5.59 -1.62
C GLU A 236 -4.50 6.90 -0.83
N ALA A 237 -4.98 6.90 0.41
CA ALA A 237 -4.95 8.07 1.28
C ALA A 237 -3.53 8.53 1.59
N MET A 238 -2.66 7.60 1.97
CA MET A 238 -1.25 7.91 2.28
C MET A 238 -0.49 8.40 1.04
N MET A 239 -0.73 7.80 -0.13
CA MET A 239 -0.20 8.30 -1.41
C MET A 239 -0.63 9.75 -1.65
N ASN A 240 -1.93 10.07 -1.48
CA ASN A 240 -2.42 11.44 -1.65
C ASN A 240 -1.80 12.43 -0.66
N CYS A 241 -1.63 12.03 0.62
CA CYS A 241 -1.03 12.91 1.63
C CYS A 241 0.42 13.26 1.28
N VAL A 242 1.25 12.25 0.95
CA VAL A 242 2.65 12.47 0.59
C VAL A 242 2.77 13.30 -0.69
N LEU A 243 1.98 12.98 -1.72
CA LEU A 243 2.00 13.76 -2.97
C LEU A 243 1.57 15.21 -2.78
N LEU A 244 0.62 15.48 -1.89
CA LEU A 244 0.23 16.86 -1.57
C LEU A 244 1.35 17.59 -0.85
N ASP A 245 2.01 16.95 0.11
CA ASP A 245 3.12 17.54 0.86
C ASP A 245 4.27 17.94 -0.08
N HIS A 246 4.72 17.00 -0.91
CA HIS A 246 5.74 17.29 -1.94
C HIS A 246 5.30 18.33 -2.95
N PHE A 247 4.03 18.37 -3.33
CA PHE A 247 3.49 19.41 -4.22
C PHE A 247 3.53 20.78 -3.57
N LEU A 248 3.21 20.91 -2.28
CA LEU A 248 3.28 22.17 -1.54
C LEU A 248 4.73 22.61 -1.35
N MET A 249 5.65 21.71 -1.00
CA MET A 249 7.08 21.99 -0.91
C MET A 249 7.65 22.49 -2.24
N HIS A 250 7.33 21.78 -3.33
CA HIS A 250 7.75 22.20 -4.69
C HIS A 250 7.26 23.60 -5.04
N ASN A 251 5.99 23.91 -4.76
CA ASN A 251 5.47 25.25 -5.01
C ASN A 251 6.14 26.33 -4.17
N ALA A 252 6.50 26.02 -2.92
CA ALA A 252 7.19 26.98 -2.05
C ALA A 252 8.64 27.24 -2.48
N GLN A 253 9.30 26.24 -3.07
CA GLN A 253 10.71 26.33 -3.48
C GLN A 253 10.90 26.80 -4.92
N CYS A 254 10.02 26.43 -5.85
CA CYS A 254 10.23 26.59 -7.28
C CYS A 254 9.27 27.57 -7.96
N LYS A 255 8.27 28.09 -7.27
CA LYS A 255 7.40 29.15 -7.81
C LYS A 255 7.89 30.52 -7.34
N ASN A 256 8.37 31.28 -8.29
CA ASN A 256 8.50 32.74 -8.17
C ASN A 256 7.14 33.40 -8.33
#